data_578ec7ae97ec610dc4d82736233d088c
#
_entry.id   578ec7ae97ec610dc4d82736233d088c
#
_cell.length_a   1.000
_cell.length_b   1.000
_cell.length_c   1.000
_cell.angle_alpha   90.00
_cell.angle_beta   90.00
_cell.angle_gamma   90.00
#
_symmetry.space_group_name_H-M   'P 1'
#
loop_
_entity.id
_entity.type
_entity.pdbx_description
1 polymer ?
#
loop_
_entity_poly.entity_id
_entity_poly.type
_entity_poly.pdbx_seq_one_letter_code
_entity_poly.pdbx_strand_id
1 'polypeptide(L)'
;SSVDSGNASKYAASTGSADTSTNAERDRQARKEELKRLTQVQRLVNQPGRKTREELVSLLDDIKKENISPDIVRPYTEQVENRIRAMDEKKIKEICGDVGRMDFEDASEAAKQLEDGDFLPQLKFDALKELEQRMSKIKTDECGLLVSKLLNAFDEAGVTESKRCHFYPAKRVWQKQAEPEETAVFEGAVDNFANGIGKFEYPVLLVDKSKDESGKEGVLLTPENLYYSAWMTSYYIPVMDIESIQAVTGLLNRGIYVYQKNGSKTKLPLAVEHEEMEKFAKVLEDFVRYLQEKPFSRKE
;
A
#
# COMPACT_ATOMS: atom_id res chain seq x y z
N SER A 1 -44.50 -72.58 -55.34
CA SER A 1 -45.20 -71.40 -55.81
C SER A 1 -44.33 -70.17 -55.43
N SER A 2 -43.77 -69.75 -56.46
CA SER A 2 -43.98 -68.55 -57.26
C SER A 2 -43.28 -67.33 -56.66
N VAL A 3 -42.27 -66.88 -57.34
CA VAL A 3 -42.25 -65.75 -58.34
C VAL A 3 -42.21 -64.43 -57.59
N ASP A 4 -41.46 -63.43 -57.78
CA ASP A 4 -40.85 -62.87 -59.01
C ASP A 4 -39.90 -61.69 -58.62
N SER A 5 -38.92 -61.59 -59.42
CA SER A 5 -38.50 -60.40 -60.13
C SER A 5 -38.45 -59.01 -59.41
N GLY A 6 -37.30 -58.46 -59.54
CA GLY A 6 -37.30 -57.21 -60.23
C GLY A 6 -36.60 -56.03 -59.62
N ASN A 7 -35.62 -55.74 -60.23
CA ASN A 7 -35.28 -54.40 -60.73
C ASN A 7 -34.19 -53.57 -60.00
N ALA A 8 -33.24 -53.38 -60.85
CA ALA A 8 -32.16 -52.45 -60.71
C ALA A 8 -32.60 -50.99 -60.43
N SER A 9 -31.88 -50.30 -59.70
CA SER A 9 -31.69 -48.89 -60.02
C SER A 9 -30.30 -48.39 -59.60
N LYS A 10 -29.57 -48.13 -60.64
CA LYS A 10 -28.50 -47.12 -60.72
C LYS A 10 -28.98 -45.80 -60.07
N TYR A 11 -28.23 -45.25 -59.27
CA TYR A 11 -28.02 -43.79 -59.00
C TYR A 11 -27.01 -43.70 -57.84
N ALA A 12 -25.99 -43.09 -57.90
CA ALA A 12 -25.34 -42.04 -58.58
C ALA A 12 -24.05 -41.82 -57.77
N ALA A 13 -22.99 -42.17 -58.33
CA ALA A 13 -21.73 -41.54 -57.96
C ALA A 13 -21.73 -40.19 -58.63
N SER A 14 -21.58 -39.17 -57.84
CA SER A 14 -20.98 -37.86 -58.15
C SER A 14 -21.68 -36.73 -57.38
N THR A 15 -21.14 -36.29 -56.27
CA THR A 15 -21.14 -34.92 -55.80
C THR A 15 -20.16 -34.71 -54.62
N GLY A 16 -19.10 -35.51 -54.52
CA GLY A 16 -18.10 -35.35 -53.46
C GLY A 16 -16.79 -34.64 -53.86
N SER A 17 -16.61 -34.35 -55.14
CA SER A 17 -15.27 -33.93 -55.63
C SER A 17 -15.10 -32.41 -55.84
N ALA A 18 -16.19 -31.65 -55.93
CA ALA A 18 -16.08 -30.20 -56.17
C ALA A 18 -15.92 -29.36 -54.86
N ASP A 19 -16.48 -29.82 -53.75
CA ASP A 19 -16.41 -29.09 -52.47
C ASP A 19 -15.05 -29.22 -51.76
N THR A 20 -14.34 -30.33 -51.95
CA THR A 20 -13.00 -30.53 -51.34
C THR A 20 -11.92 -29.73 -52.06
N SER A 21 -12.02 -29.48 -53.37
CA SER A 21 -11.05 -28.65 -54.09
C SER A 21 -11.20 -27.16 -53.77
N THR A 22 -12.41 -26.67 -53.58
CA THR A 22 -12.68 -25.27 -53.21
C THR A 22 -12.27 -24.95 -51.75
N ASN A 23 -12.40 -25.89 -50.83
CA ASN A 23 -11.95 -25.75 -49.47
C ASN A 23 -10.41 -25.76 -49.40
N ALA A 24 -9.73 -26.64 -50.09
CA ALA A 24 -8.26 -26.67 -50.16
C ALA A 24 -7.65 -25.40 -50.80
N GLU A 25 -8.30 -24.79 -51.77
CA GLU A 25 -7.88 -23.51 -52.35
C GLU A 25 -8.10 -22.34 -51.37
N ARG A 26 -9.21 -22.28 -50.66
CA ARG A 26 -9.47 -21.27 -49.59
C ARG A 26 -8.43 -21.36 -48.49
N ASP A 27 -8.10 -22.57 -48.04
CA ASP A 27 -7.08 -22.79 -47.00
C ASP A 27 -5.67 -22.34 -47.47
N ARG A 28 -5.33 -22.61 -48.74
CA ARG A 28 -4.06 -22.13 -49.31
C ARG A 28 -4.00 -20.61 -49.42
N GLN A 29 -5.11 -19.96 -49.76
CA GLN A 29 -5.20 -18.52 -49.85
C GLN A 29 -5.09 -17.89 -48.46
N ALA A 30 -5.81 -18.42 -47.44
CA ALA A 30 -5.75 -17.97 -46.08
C ALA A 30 -4.32 -18.05 -45.49
N ARG A 31 -3.61 -19.16 -45.71
CA ARG A 31 -2.20 -19.33 -45.30
C ARG A 31 -1.25 -18.33 -45.98
N LYS A 32 -1.47 -18.02 -47.28
CA LYS A 32 -0.66 -17.00 -47.96
C LYS A 32 -0.87 -15.60 -47.38
N GLU A 33 -2.08 -15.26 -47.01
CA GLU A 33 -2.39 -13.97 -46.42
C GLU A 33 -1.85 -13.87 -44.98
N GLU A 34 -1.93 -14.95 -44.21
CA GLU A 34 -1.31 -15.02 -42.88
C GLU A 34 0.22 -14.86 -42.95
N LEU A 35 0.87 -15.49 -43.90
CA LEU A 35 2.32 -15.38 -44.14
C LEU A 35 2.73 -13.95 -44.54
N LYS A 36 1.92 -13.23 -45.30
CA LYS A 36 2.16 -11.82 -45.65
C LYS A 36 2.07 -10.95 -44.40
N ARG A 37 1.03 -11.14 -43.59
CA ARG A 37 0.88 -10.41 -42.32
C ARG A 37 2.05 -10.69 -41.37
N LEU A 38 2.46 -11.96 -41.23
CA LEU A 38 3.64 -12.33 -40.44
C LEU A 38 4.91 -11.64 -40.94
N THR A 39 5.12 -11.57 -42.26
CA THR A 39 6.29 -10.88 -42.84
C THR A 39 6.27 -9.39 -42.50
N GLN A 40 5.09 -8.77 -42.47
CA GLN A 40 4.93 -7.37 -42.05
C GLN A 40 5.27 -7.19 -40.56
N VAL A 41 4.76 -8.05 -39.69
CA VAL A 41 5.10 -8.07 -38.26
C VAL A 41 6.60 -8.22 -38.07
N GLN A 42 7.27 -9.14 -38.73
CA GLN A 42 8.72 -9.32 -38.69
C GLN A 42 9.49 -8.04 -39.06
N ARG A 43 9.05 -7.33 -40.09
CA ARG A 43 9.67 -6.05 -40.48
C ARG A 43 9.51 -5.01 -39.40
N LEU A 44 8.32 -4.87 -38.81
CA LEU A 44 8.03 -3.88 -37.77
C LEU A 44 8.81 -4.16 -36.47
N VAL A 45 8.91 -5.42 -36.07
CA VAL A 45 9.66 -5.83 -34.86
C VAL A 45 11.18 -5.66 -35.03
N ASN A 46 11.70 -5.99 -36.23
CA ASN A 46 13.13 -5.94 -36.54
C ASN A 46 13.59 -4.60 -37.12
N GLN A 47 12.72 -3.60 -37.21
CA GLN A 47 13.08 -2.27 -37.70
C GLN A 47 14.25 -1.69 -36.86
N PRO A 48 15.37 -1.31 -37.51
CA PRO A 48 16.48 -0.68 -36.81
C PRO A 48 16.05 0.70 -36.29
N GLY A 49 16.32 0.95 -35.04
CA GLY A 49 16.02 2.23 -34.38
C GLY A 49 15.65 2.03 -32.92
N ARG A 50 15.89 3.07 -32.10
CA ARG A 50 15.44 3.07 -30.71
C ARG A 50 13.96 3.47 -30.73
N LYS A 51 13.07 2.49 -30.51
CA LYS A 51 11.66 2.75 -30.25
C LYS A 51 11.49 3.20 -28.79
N THR A 52 10.60 4.15 -28.58
CA THR A 52 10.18 4.50 -27.22
C THR A 52 9.28 3.40 -26.64
N ARG A 53 9.03 3.45 -25.34
CA ARG A 53 8.12 2.52 -24.67
C ARG A 53 6.72 2.57 -25.27
N GLU A 54 6.21 3.77 -25.50
CA GLU A 54 4.88 4.02 -26.10
C GLU A 54 4.78 3.45 -27.52
N GLU A 55 5.84 3.60 -28.31
CA GLU A 55 5.91 3.02 -29.65
C GLU A 55 5.92 1.48 -29.62
N LEU A 56 6.56 0.87 -28.60
CA LEU A 56 6.56 -0.58 -28.40
C LEU A 56 5.19 -1.09 -27.94
N VAL A 57 4.52 -0.38 -27.05
CA VAL A 57 3.15 -0.72 -26.61
C VAL A 57 2.19 -0.63 -27.78
N SER A 58 2.26 0.45 -28.57
CA SER A 58 1.45 0.59 -29.80
C SER A 58 1.72 -0.53 -30.80
N LEU A 59 3.00 -0.89 -31.00
CA LEU A 59 3.39 -1.99 -31.89
C LEU A 59 2.81 -3.32 -31.40
N LEU A 60 2.82 -3.58 -30.09
CA LEU A 60 2.25 -4.80 -29.52
C LEU A 60 0.73 -4.90 -29.79
N ASP A 61 0.03 -3.78 -29.65
CA ASP A 61 -1.40 -3.69 -29.95
C ASP A 61 -1.70 -3.88 -31.44
N ASP A 62 -0.87 -3.31 -32.30
CA ASP A 62 -1.00 -3.49 -33.75
C ASP A 62 -0.75 -4.94 -34.17
N ILE A 63 0.25 -5.60 -33.59
CA ILE A 63 0.50 -7.03 -33.81
C ILE A 63 -0.71 -7.88 -33.40
N LYS A 64 -1.34 -7.57 -32.26
CA LYS A 64 -2.55 -8.28 -31.76
C LYS A 64 -3.75 -8.12 -32.70
N LYS A 65 -3.85 -6.98 -33.42
CA LYS A 65 -4.94 -6.72 -34.37
C LYS A 65 -4.79 -7.46 -35.68
N GLU A 66 -3.59 -7.94 -36.03
CA GLU A 66 -3.30 -8.60 -37.35
C GLU A 66 -3.95 -9.96 -37.52
N ASN A 67 -4.65 -10.49 -36.54
CA ASN A 67 -5.35 -11.77 -36.60
C ASN A 67 -4.48 -12.92 -37.17
N ILE A 68 -3.25 -13.04 -36.66
CA ILE A 68 -2.32 -14.12 -36.94
C ILE A 68 -2.47 -15.19 -35.86
N SER A 69 -2.26 -16.46 -36.24
CA SER A 69 -2.30 -17.55 -35.26
C SER A 69 -1.38 -17.28 -34.07
N PRO A 70 -1.89 -17.38 -32.83
CA PRO A 70 -1.13 -17.06 -31.61
C PRO A 70 0.23 -17.77 -31.52
N ASP A 71 0.29 -19.03 -31.92
CA ASP A 71 1.53 -19.81 -31.85
C ASP A 71 2.60 -19.31 -32.82
N ILE A 72 2.19 -18.72 -33.93
CA ILE A 72 3.10 -18.20 -34.97
C ILE A 72 3.61 -16.82 -34.58
N VAL A 73 2.74 -15.97 -33.97
CA VAL A 73 3.09 -14.59 -33.65
C VAL A 73 3.78 -14.45 -32.27
N ARG A 74 3.65 -15.44 -31.39
CA ARG A 74 4.21 -15.45 -30.05
C ARG A 74 5.66 -15.02 -29.95
N PRO A 75 6.62 -15.54 -30.77
CA PRO A 75 8.03 -15.13 -30.65
C PRO A 75 8.24 -13.61 -30.84
N TYR A 76 7.41 -12.99 -31.66
CA TYR A 76 7.49 -11.54 -31.95
C TYR A 76 6.85 -10.70 -30.87
N THR A 77 5.71 -11.13 -30.33
CA THR A 77 5.10 -10.47 -29.17
C THR A 77 5.99 -10.55 -27.95
N GLU A 78 6.56 -11.73 -27.65
CA GLU A 78 7.51 -11.92 -26.56
C GLU A 78 8.77 -11.05 -26.73
N GLN A 79 9.28 -10.88 -27.94
CA GLN A 79 10.40 -9.99 -28.21
C GLN A 79 10.08 -8.53 -27.89
N VAL A 80 8.88 -8.05 -28.25
CA VAL A 80 8.45 -6.68 -27.93
C VAL A 80 8.20 -6.52 -26.44
N GLU A 81 7.52 -7.47 -25.81
CA GLU A 81 7.26 -7.48 -24.37
C GLU A 81 8.54 -7.48 -23.55
N ASN A 82 9.54 -8.26 -23.94
CA ASN A 82 10.85 -8.27 -23.30
C ASN A 82 11.59 -6.92 -23.43
N ARG A 83 11.43 -6.22 -24.56
CA ARG A 83 11.99 -4.87 -24.71
C ARG A 83 11.31 -3.87 -23.78
N ILE A 84 9.96 -3.90 -23.71
CA ILE A 84 9.19 -3.05 -22.78
C ILE A 84 9.64 -3.33 -21.33
N ARG A 85 9.71 -4.62 -20.96
CA ARG A 85 10.17 -5.05 -19.63
C ARG A 85 11.55 -4.50 -19.29
N ALA A 86 12.52 -4.65 -20.20
CA ALA A 86 13.89 -4.16 -19.98
C ALA A 86 13.96 -2.63 -19.82
N MET A 87 13.10 -1.88 -20.53
CA MET A 87 13.00 -0.42 -20.38
C MET A 87 12.41 -0.05 -19.04
N ASP A 88 11.33 -0.72 -18.63
CA ASP A 88 10.66 -0.49 -17.35
C ASP A 88 11.59 -0.85 -16.18
N GLU A 89 12.25 -2.00 -16.20
CA GLU A 89 13.23 -2.41 -15.19
C GLU A 89 14.36 -1.38 -15.04
N LYS A 90 14.89 -0.89 -16.17
CA LYS A 90 15.92 0.15 -16.14
C LYS A 90 15.41 1.43 -15.51
N LYS A 91 14.22 1.90 -15.92
CA LYS A 91 13.64 3.14 -15.39
C LYS A 91 13.26 3.04 -13.92
N ILE A 92 12.68 1.92 -13.50
CA ILE A 92 12.39 1.64 -12.10
C ILE A 92 13.68 1.63 -11.27
N LYS A 93 14.75 1.00 -11.77
CA LYS A 93 16.05 1.02 -11.09
C LYS A 93 16.65 2.42 -10.99
N GLU A 94 16.46 3.27 -12.00
CA GLU A 94 16.89 4.69 -11.94
C GLU A 94 16.10 5.46 -10.88
N ILE A 95 14.79 5.23 -10.73
CA ILE A 95 13.92 5.87 -9.72
C ILE A 95 14.25 5.35 -8.32
N CYS A 96 14.31 4.04 -8.14
CA CYS A 96 14.47 3.43 -6.82
C CYS A 96 15.91 3.42 -6.30
N GLY A 97 16.91 3.44 -7.19
CA GLY A 97 18.33 3.38 -6.78
C GLY A 97 18.62 2.22 -5.82
N ASP A 98 19.24 2.52 -4.67
CA ASP A 98 19.45 1.59 -3.55
C ASP A 98 18.42 1.86 -2.46
N VAL A 99 17.29 1.17 -2.54
CA VAL A 99 16.16 1.32 -1.59
C VAL A 99 16.62 1.15 -0.13
N GLY A 100 17.59 0.27 0.11
CA GLY A 100 18.12 0.02 1.46
C GLY A 100 18.75 1.24 2.13
N ARG A 101 19.20 2.22 1.33
CA ARG A 101 19.84 3.46 1.80
C ARG A 101 18.95 4.68 1.78
N MET A 102 17.77 4.57 1.18
CA MET A 102 16.83 5.68 1.13
C MET A 102 16.35 6.07 2.53
N ASP A 103 16.21 7.36 2.77
CA ASP A 103 15.42 7.87 3.88
C ASP A 103 13.91 7.80 3.53
N PHE A 104 13.05 8.24 4.46
CA PHE A 104 11.60 8.16 4.27
C PHE A 104 11.12 9.05 3.12
N GLU A 105 11.70 10.23 2.99
CA GLU A 105 11.30 11.23 1.99
C GLU A 105 11.71 10.78 0.59
N ASP A 106 12.95 10.31 0.43
CA ASP A 106 13.45 9.76 -0.83
C ASP A 106 12.60 8.55 -1.28
N ALA A 107 12.27 7.64 -0.34
CA ALA A 107 11.41 6.47 -0.64
C ALA A 107 9.97 6.88 -1.01
N SER A 108 9.43 7.90 -0.35
CA SER A 108 8.09 8.43 -0.63
C SER A 108 8.02 9.10 -2.01
N GLU A 109 9.05 9.89 -2.36
CA GLU A 109 9.13 10.54 -3.67
C GLU A 109 9.29 9.50 -4.80
N ALA A 110 10.13 8.48 -4.59
CA ALA A 110 10.27 7.37 -5.53
C ALA A 110 8.95 6.62 -5.72
N ALA A 111 8.21 6.35 -4.64
CA ALA A 111 6.91 5.70 -4.71
C ALA A 111 5.92 6.53 -5.54
N LYS A 112 5.85 7.84 -5.32
CA LYS A 112 5.02 8.74 -6.10
C LYS A 112 5.37 8.73 -7.58
N GLN A 113 6.66 8.79 -7.92
CA GLN A 113 7.11 8.73 -9.32
C GLN A 113 6.72 7.40 -9.99
N LEU A 114 6.75 6.28 -9.24
CA LEU A 114 6.27 5.00 -9.74
C LEU A 114 4.75 4.98 -9.91
N GLU A 115 3.99 5.56 -8.97
CA GLU A 115 2.52 5.64 -9.04
C GLU A 115 2.05 6.42 -10.26
N ASP A 116 2.69 7.55 -10.54
CA ASP A 116 2.38 8.43 -11.66
C ASP A 116 2.89 7.87 -13.01
N GLY A 117 3.87 6.97 -12.98
CA GLY A 117 4.48 6.38 -14.16
C GLY A 117 3.65 5.23 -14.76
N ASP A 118 3.75 5.10 -16.09
CA ASP A 118 3.19 3.95 -16.81
C ASP A 118 4.26 2.85 -16.93
N PHE A 119 4.12 1.79 -16.16
CA PHE A 119 5.01 0.62 -16.10
C PHE A 119 4.22 -0.67 -16.21
N LEU A 120 4.89 -1.77 -16.51
CA LEU A 120 4.28 -3.10 -16.40
C LEU A 120 3.76 -3.33 -14.98
N PRO A 121 2.48 -3.72 -14.80
CA PRO A 121 1.82 -3.76 -13.49
C PRO A 121 2.59 -4.55 -12.43
N GLN A 122 3.16 -5.69 -12.80
CA GLN A 122 3.90 -6.53 -11.86
C GLN A 122 5.20 -5.87 -11.40
N LEU A 123 5.97 -5.26 -12.29
CA LEU A 123 7.23 -4.57 -11.94
C LEU A 123 6.95 -3.35 -11.06
N LYS A 124 5.91 -2.58 -11.39
CA LYS A 124 5.44 -1.45 -10.59
C LYS A 124 5.03 -1.89 -9.19
N PHE A 125 4.23 -2.95 -9.09
CA PHE A 125 3.77 -3.49 -7.81
C PHE A 125 4.95 -3.96 -6.92
N ASP A 126 5.89 -4.70 -7.49
CA ASP A 126 7.04 -5.23 -6.74
C ASP A 126 7.93 -4.08 -6.22
N ALA A 127 8.19 -3.07 -7.04
CA ALA A 127 8.97 -1.90 -6.64
C ALA A 127 8.26 -1.05 -5.58
N LEU A 128 6.96 -0.80 -5.71
CA LEU A 128 6.16 -0.08 -4.71
C LEU A 128 6.14 -0.83 -3.37
N LYS A 129 6.03 -2.15 -3.41
CA LYS A 129 6.07 -2.99 -2.20
C LYS A 129 7.41 -2.88 -1.47
N GLU A 130 8.52 -2.87 -2.20
CA GLU A 130 9.87 -2.74 -1.62
C GLU A 130 10.04 -1.36 -0.95
N LEU A 131 9.63 -0.28 -1.62
CA LEU A 131 9.64 1.07 -1.05
C LEU A 131 8.75 1.18 0.19
N GLU A 132 7.56 0.60 0.15
CA GLU A 132 6.65 0.56 1.29
C GLU A 132 7.26 -0.17 2.49
N GLN A 133 7.91 -1.29 2.26
CA GLN A 133 8.62 -2.03 3.31
C GLN A 133 9.76 -1.19 3.92
N ARG A 134 10.49 -0.45 3.09
CA ARG A 134 11.54 0.46 3.55
C ARG A 134 10.99 1.57 4.42
N MET A 135 9.95 2.27 3.95
CA MET A 135 9.28 3.34 4.71
C MET A 135 8.72 2.83 6.05
N SER A 136 8.07 1.67 6.02
CA SER A 136 7.55 1.01 7.21
C SER A 136 8.67 0.68 8.21
N LYS A 137 9.81 0.18 7.73
CA LYS A 137 10.96 -0.12 8.58
C LYS A 137 11.51 1.13 9.26
N ILE A 138 11.72 2.21 8.50
CA ILE A 138 12.22 3.48 9.04
C ILE A 138 11.31 3.96 10.16
N LYS A 139 10.01 4.04 9.91
CA LYS A 139 9.03 4.50 10.91
C LYS A 139 8.96 3.59 12.14
N THR A 140 9.05 2.28 11.95
CA THR A 140 9.08 1.31 13.07
C THR A 140 10.32 1.51 13.95
N ASP A 141 11.48 1.72 13.32
CA ASP A 141 12.74 1.91 14.05
C ASP A 141 12.70 3.25 14.83
N GLU A 142 12.19 4.33 14.21
CA GLU A 142 11.98 5.63 14.87
C GLU A 142 11.02 5.50 16.06
N CYS A 143 9.86 4.89 15.89
CA CYS A 143 8.88 4.70 16.94
C CYS A 143 9.40 3.84 18.10
N GLY A 144 10.21 2.82 17.81
CA GLY A 144 10.85 2.02 18.86
C GLY A 144 11.75 2.83 19.79
N LEU A 145 12.52 3.76 19.21
CA LEU A 145 13.35 4.69 20.00
C LEU A 145 12.50 5.67 20.83
N LEU A 146 11.42 6.19 20.26
CA LEU A 146 10.51 7.10 20.93
C LEU A 146 9.80 6.43 22.11
N VAL A 147 9.33 5.21 21.94
CA VAL A 147 8.70 4.43 23.00
C VAL A 147 9.68 4.18 24.15
N SER A 148 10.91 3.76 23.83
CA SER A 148 11.94 3.55 24.85
C SER A 148 12.23 4.83 25.65
N LYS A 149 12.28 5.97 24.95
CA LYS A 149 12.46 7.27 25.61
C LYS A 149 11.28 7.62 26.52
N LEU A 150 10.06 7.38 26.07
CA LEU A 150 8.85 7.65 26.83
C LEU A 150 8.76 6.76 28.09
N LEU A 151 9.03 5.45 27.94
CA LEU A 151 9.08 4.52 29.06
C LEU A 151 10.10 4.94 30.12
N ASN A 152 11.33 5.30 29.71
CA ASN A 152 12.34 5.78 30.63
C ASN A 152 11.88 7.05 31.37
N ALA A 153 11.20 7.97 30.70
CA ALA A 153 10.67 9.18 31.32
C ALA A 153 9.57 8.87 32.35
N PHE A 154 8.71 7.89 32.11
CA PHE A 154 7.72 7.41 33.06
C PHE A 154 8.38 6.77 34.28
N ASP A 155 9.40 5.92 34.08
CA ASP A 155 10.17 5.30 35.15
C ASP A 155 10.88 6.35 36.05
N GLU A 156 11.56 7.31 35.44
CA GLU A 156 12.26 8.40 36.16
C GLU A 156 11.29 9.28 36.94
N ALA A 157 10.09 9.52 36.44
CA ALA A 157 9.05 10.25 37.11
C ALA A 157 8.37 9.44 38.25
N GLY A 158 8.61 8.15 38.33
CA GLY A 158 7.95 7.22 39.24
C GLY A 158 6.45 7.13 39.00
N VAL A 159 6.05 7.14 37.72
CA VAL A 159 4.67 6.88 37.30
C VAL A 159 4.52 5.38 37.10
N THR A 160 3.58 4.77 37.83
CA THR A 160 3.33 3.34 37.72
C THR A 160 2.69 3.02 36.38
N GLU A 161 3.23 2.06 35.68
CA GLU A 161 2.59 1.54 34.45
C GLU A 161 1.19 1.01 34.79
N SER A 162 0.18 1.73 34.35
CA SER A 162 -1.20 1.27 34.45
C SER A 162 -1.44 0.18 33.40
N LYS A 163 -2.25 -0.84 33.73
CA LYS A 163 -2.76 -1.81 32.75
C LYS A 163 -3.50 -1.16 31.57
N ARG A 164 -3.82 0.12 31.71
CA ARG A 164 -4.50 0.94 30.72
C ARG A 164 -3.56 1.65 29.75
N CYS A 165 -2.25 1.65 30.03
CA CYS A 165 -1.24 2.22 29.17
C CYS A 165 -0.62 1.11 28.30
N HIS A 166 -0.78 1.23 27.00
CA HIS A 166 -0.22 0.33 26.03
C HIS A 166 0.88 1.06 25.27
N PHE A 167 2.09 0.54 25.37
CA PHE A 167 3.25 1.02 24.62
C PHE A 167 3.53 0.06 23.48
N TYR A 168 3.92 0.56 22.32
CA TYR A 168 4.11 -0.25 21.10
C TYR A 168 5.58 -0.29 20.66
N PRO A 169 6.54 -0.72 21.52
CA PRO A 169 7.95 -0.70 21.19
C PRO A 169 8.25 -1.70 20.09
N ALA A 170 8.53 -1.23 18.89
CA ALA A 170 8.90 -2.05 17.75
C ALA A 170 7.88 -3.17 17.39
N LYS A 171 6.77 -3.30 18.10
CA LYS A 171 5.70 -4.22 17.73
C LYS A 171 4.98 -3.63 16.53
N ARG A 172 5.11 -4.32 15.42
CA ARG A 172 4.58 -3.89 14.13
C ARG A 172 3.09 -4.16 14.07
N VAL A 173 2.30 -3.39 14.81
CA VAL A 173 0.83 -3.52 14.87
C VAL A 173 0.24 -3.51 13.46
N TRP A 174 0.71 -2.60 12.62
CA TRP A 174 0.32 -2.48 11.23
C TRP A 174 0.67 -3.70 10.36
N GLN A 175 1.71 -4.44 10.73
CA GLN A 175 2.14 -5.63 9.98
C GLN A 175 1.53 -6.91 10.54
N LYS A 176 0.57 -6.81 11.46
CA LYS A 176 -0.08 -7.96 12.13
C LYS A 176 0.93 -8.92 12.78
N GLN A 177 2.04 -8.37 13.30
CA GLN A 177 3.08 -9.11 13.99
C GLN A 177 3.02 -8.90 15.52
N ALA A 178 2.09 -8.09 16.00
CA ALA A 178 1.82 -7.91 17.41
C ALA A 178 0.97 -9.06 17.95
N GLU A 179 0.99 -9.24 19.27
CA GLU A 179 0.10 -10.21 19.92
C GLU A 179 -1.37 -9.86 19.65
N PRO A 180 -2.25 -10.86 19.47
CA PRO A 180 -3.65 -10.63 19.09
C PRO A 180 -4.39 -9.66 20.04
N GLU A 181 -4.12 -9.75 21.34
CA GLU A 181 -4.76 -8.90 22.35
C GLU A 181 -4.35 -7.43 22.20
N GLU A 182 -3.07 -7.15 21.98
CA GLU A 182 -2.56 -5.79 21.75
C GLU A 182 -3.08 -5.23 20.43
N THR A 183 -3.15 -6.07 19.41
CA THR A 183 -3.71 -5.70 18.11
C THR A 183 -5.19 -5.31 18.25
N ALA A 184 -5.97 -6.08 19.02
CA ALA A 184 -7.39 -5.83 19.22
C ALA A 184 -7.66 -4.49 19.93
N VAL A 185 -6.87 -4.14 20.93
CA VAL A 185 -6.99 -2.85 21.67
C VAL A 185 -6.64 -1.69 20.73
N PHE A 186 -5.59 -1.82 19.93
CA PHE A 186 -5.23 -0.81 18.96
C PHE A 186 -6.27 -0.68 17.84
N GLU A 187 -6.77 -1.78 17.28
CA GLU A 187 -7.85 -1.78 16.30
C GLU A 187 -9.10 -1.12 16.87
N GLY A 188 -9.41 -1.37 18.15
CA GLY A 188 -10.50 -0.69 18.86
C GLY A 188 -10.32 0.83 18.87
N ALA A 189 -9.10 1.35 19.07
CA ALA A 189 -8.83 2.78 18.99
C ALA A 189 -8.98 3.33 17.57
N VAL A 190 -8.43 2.64 16.57
CA VAL A 190 -8.52 3.03 15.15
C VAL A 190 -9.98 3.08 14.69
N ASP A 191 -10.76 2.07 15.01
CA ASP A 191 -12.15 1.98 14.57
C ASP A 191 -13.06 3.05 15.23
N ASN A 192 -12.71 3.52 16.44
CA ASN A 192 -13.58 4.41 17.20
C ASN A 192 -13.13 5.86 17.27
N PHE A 193 -11.84 6.15 17.45
CA PHE A 193 -11.42 7.55 17.61
C PHE A 193 -10.11 7.93 16.90
N ALA A 194 -9.33 6.98 16.43
CA ALA A 194 -8.13 7.24 15.66
C ALA A 194 -8.25 6.81 14.19
N ASN A 195 -9.46 6.90 13.63
CA ASN A 195 -9.79 6.48 12.26
C ASN A 195 -9.10 7.30 11.16
N GLY A 196 -8.50 8.45 11.51
CA GLY A 196 -7.71 9.27 10.60
C GLY A 196 -6.21 8.98 10.61
N ILE A 197 -5.77 7.95 11.35
CA ILE A 197 -4.35 7.62 11.45
C ILE A 197 -3.77 7.22 10.08
N GLY A 198 -2.63 7.80 9.73
CA GLY A 198 -1.97 7.59 8.45
C GLY A 198 -1.31 6.21 8.35
N LYS A 199 -1.13 5.72 7.11
CA LYS A 199 -0.52 4.40 6.83
C LYS A 199 0.87 4.20 7.47
N PHE A 200 1.66 5.27 7.57
CA PHE A 200 3.00 5.27 8.16
C PHE A 200 3.07 6.00 9.49
N GLU A 201 1.94 6.31 10.08
CA GLU A 201 1.82 6.90 11.39
C GLU A 201 1.67 5.79 12.43
N TYR A 202 2.68 5.60 13.27
CA TYR A 202 2.75 4.50 14.23
C TYR A 202 2.43 4.96 15.65
N PRO A 203 1.69 4.16 16.43
CA PRO A 203 1.39 4.51 17.81
C PRO A 203 2.64 4.44 18.69
N VAL A 204 2.76 5.38 19.60
CA VAL A 204 3.78 5.39 20.66
C VAL A 204 3.15 4.98 21.99
N LEU A 205 1.99 5.54 22.31
CA LEU A 205 1.25 5.30 23.55
C LEU A 205 -0.25 5.30 23.26
N LEU A 206 -0.94 4.28 23.75
CA LEU A 206 -2.40 4.26 23.86
C LEU A 206 -2.76 4.20 25.35
N VAL A 207 -3.57 5.15 25.83
CA VAL A 207 -4.19 5.08 27.16
C VAL A 207 -5.65 4.72 26.97
N ASP A 208 -5.99 3.49 27.27
CA ASP A 208 -7.35 2.96 27.13
C ASP A 208 -8.21 3.35 28.34
N LYS A 209 -9.32 4.02 28.10
CA LYS A 209 -10.31 4.39 29.10
C LYS A 209 -11.57 3.53 29.04
N SER A 210 -11.69 2.67 28.05
CA SER A 210 -12.87 1.81 27.89
C SER A 210 -13.03 0.87 29.09
N LYS A 211 -14.28 0.57 29.48
CA LYS A 211 -14.56 -0.27 30.64
C LYS A 211 -14.17 -1.73 30.41
N ASP A 212 -14.27 -2.15 29.17
CA ASP A 212 -13.99 -3.53 28.69
C ASP A 212 -12.57 -3.70 28.17
N GLU A 213 -11.70 -2.71 28.37
CA GLU A 213 -10.30 -2.75 27.90
C GLU A 213 -10.18 -2.98 26.37
N SER A 214 -11.15 -2.48 25.62
CA SER A 214 -11.26 -2.69 24.17
C SER A 214 -10.60 -1.62 23.31
N GLY A 215 -10.02 -0.57 23.91
CA GLY A 215 -9.43 0.56 23.20
C GLY A 215 -10.41 1.55 22.56
N LYS A 216 -11.73 1.38 22.78
CA LYS A 216 -12.76 2.21 22.11
C LYS A 216 -12.84 3.64 22.62
N GLU A 217 -12.36 3.89 23.80
CA GLU A 217 -12.30 5.23 24.43
C GLU A 217 -10.89 5.47 24.97
N GLY A 218 -10.35 6.68 24.78
CA GLY A 218 -9.05 7.01 25.34
C GLY A 218 -8.29 8.02 24.52
N VAL A 219 -6.96 7.91 24.60
CA VAL A 219 -6.00 8.76 23.91
C VAL A 219 -4.96 7.90 23.24
N LEU A 220 -4.68 8.19 21.98
CA LEU A 220 -3.59 7.58 21.20
C LEU A 220 -2.61 8.67 20.79
N LEU A 221 -1.36 8.53 21.21
CA LEU A 221 -0.26 9.41 20.82
C LEU A 221 0.60 8.74 19.75
N THR A 222 0.81 9.47 18.67
CA THR A 222 1.77 9.18 17.62
C THR A 222 2.83 10.30 17.58
N PRO A 223 3.90 10.18 16.80
CA PRO A 223 4.85 11.28 16.62
C PRO A 223 4.22 12.53 15.98
N GLU A 224 3.17 12.35 15.18
CA GLU A 224 2.54 13.42 14.43
C GLU A 224 1.29 14.01 15.10
N ASN A 225 0.48 13.17 15.77
CA ASN A 225 -0.83 13.54 16.27
C ASN A 225 -1.14 12.92 17.63
N LEU A 226 -2.01 13.62 18.36
CA LEU A 226 -2.66 13.13 19.57
C LEU A 226 -4.15 12.95 19.27
N TYR A 227 -4.58 11.70 19.11
CA TYR A 227 -5.97 11.32 18.90
C TYR A 227 -6.67 11.10 20.23
N TYR A 228 -7.95 11.47 20.34
CA TYR A 228 -8.73 11.23 21.54
C TYR A 228 -10.22 11.08 21.23
N SER A 229 -10.91 10.32 22.09
CA SER A 229 -12.35 10.16 22.06
C SER A 229 -13.05 11.25 22.87
N ALA A 230 -14.09 11.87 22.34
CA ALA A 230 -14.97 12.74 23.10
C ALA A 230 -16.42 12.60 22.59
N TRP A 231 -17.37 12.28 23.48
CA TRP A 231 -18.79 12.16 23.15
C TRP A 231 -19.10 11.28 21.94
N MET A 232 -18.44 10.12 21.84
CA MET A 232 -18.56 9.20 20.70
C MET A 232 -18.06 9.77 19.36
N THR A 233 -17.27 10.82 19.40
CA THR A 233 -16.65 11.45 18.23
C THR A 233 -15.14 11.36 18.35
N SER A 234 -14.48 11.18 17.20
CA SER A 234 -13.03 11.19 17.09
C SER A 234 -12.49 12.60 16.86
N TYR A 235 -11.45 12.94 17.56
CA TYR A 235 -10.73 14.20 17.40
C TYR A 235 -9.23 13.92 17.38
N TYR A 236 -8.47 14.83 16.76
CA TYR A 236 -7.03 14.83 16.86
C TYR A 236 -6.48 16.24 17.02
N ILE A 237 -5.32 16.34 17.62
CA ILE A 237 -4.54 17.56 17.76
C ILE A 237 -3.16 17.26 17.17
N PRO A 238 -2.72 17.97 16.10
CA PRO A 238 -1.34 17.85 15.64
C PRO A 238 -0.37 18.13 16.77
N VAL A 239 0.65 17.30 16.95
CA VAL A 239 1.67 17.49 17.99
C VAL A 239 2.29 18.89 17.91
N MET A 240 2.50 19.40 16.69
CA MET A 240 3.05 20.73 16.46
C MET A 240 2.15 21.90 16.92
N ASP A 241 0.84 21.64 17.12
CA ASP A 241 -0.13 22.65 17.56
C ASP A 241 -0.32 22.66 19.08
N ILE A 242 0.28 21.72 19.80
CA ILE A 242 0.22 21.67 21.27
C ILE A 242 1.15 22.74 21.85
N GLU A 243 0.61 23.58 22.73
CA GLU A 243 1.35 24.58 23.48
C GLU A 243 1.83 24.02 24.81
N SER A 244 0.92 23.36 25.58
CA SER A 244 1.26 22.72 26.85
C SER A 244 0.27 21.62 27.21
N ILE A 245 0.70 20.71 28.11
CA ILE A 245 -0.14 19.68 28.73
C ILE A 245 -0.08 19.85 30.25
N GLN A 246 -1.22 20.06 30.87
CA GLN A 246 -1.27 20.38 32.30
C GLN A 246 -2.32 19.55 33.03
N ALA A 247 -1.99 19.14 34.25
CA ALA A 247 -2.96 18.54 35.15
C ALA A 247 -3.71 19.63 35.95
N VAL A 248 -5.01 19.43 36.08
CA VAL A 248 -5.87 20.21 36.99
C VAL A 248 -6.35 19.27 38.09
N THR A 249 -5.87 19.49 39.31
CA THR A 249 -6.09 18.60 40.47
C THR A 249 -7.18 19.08 41.42
N GLY A 250 -7.78 20.25 41.16
CA GLY A 250 -8.88 20.79 41.96
C GLY A 250 -10.15 19.92 41.94
N LEU A 251 -11.05 20.15 42.91
CA LEU A 251 -12.30 19.39 43.06
C LEU A 251 -13.21 19.48 41.85
N LEU A 252 -13.23 20.65 41.21
CA LEU A 252 -13.99 20.88 39.97
C LEU A 252 -13.07 20.80 38.78
N ASN A 253 -13.52 20.13 37.69
CA ASN A 253 -12.79 20.01 36.43
C ASN A 253 -11.45 19.25 36.48
N ARG A 254 -11.29 18.34 37.45
CA ARG A 254 -10.09 17.49 37.54
C ARG A 254 -9.84 16.75 36.23
N GLY A 255 -8.57 16.71 35.80
CA GLY A 255 -8.13 15.98 34.59
C GLY A 255 -6.86 16.54 34.00
N ILE A 256 -6.41 15.93 32.92
CA ILE A 256 -5.29 16.41 32.12
C ILE A 256 -5.84 17.16 30.92
N TYR A 257 -5.29 18.33 30.67
CA TYR A 257 -5.73 19.23 29.61
C TYR A 257 -4.60 19.54 28.64
N VAL A 258 -4.93 19.54 27.37
CA VAL A 258 -4.08 20.05 26.29
C VAL A 258 -4.49 21.48 25.99
N TYR A 259 -3.53 22.38 26.00
CA TYR A 259 -3.65 23.75 25.53
C TYR A 259 -3.01 23.83 24.16
N GLN A 260 -3.71 24.40 23.20
CA GLN A 260 -3.24 24.53 21.83
C GLN A 260 -2.79 25.98 21.54
N LYS A 261 -1.87 26.15 20.62
CA LYS A 261 -1.34 27.46 20.19
C LYS A 261 -2.42 28.42 19.69
N ASN A 262 -3.56 27.92 19.24
CA ASN A 262 -4.74 28.71 18.84
C ASN A 262 -5.62 29.16 20.02
N GLY A 263 -5.22 28.88 21.26
CA GLY A 263 -5.96 29.20 22.49
C GLY A 263 -7.03 28.18 22.89
N SER A 264 -7.23 27.10 22.12
CA SER A 264 -8.17 26.04 22.48
C SER A 264 -7.67 25.23 23.67
N LYS A 265 -8.61 24.76 24.50
CA LYS A 265 -8.35 23.91 25.66
C LYS A 265 -9.20 22.65 25.58
N THR A 266 -8.55 21.49 25.63
CA THR A 266 -9.20 20.19 25.55
C THR A 266 -8.87 19.33 26.75
N LYS A 267 -9.90 18.77 27.42
CA LYS A 267 -9.71 17.76 28.45
C LYS A 267 -9.53 16.39 27.82
N LEU A 268 -8.41 15.73 28.13
CA LEU A 268 -8.13 14.39 27.63
C LEU A 268 -8.93 13.33 28.40
N PRO A 269 -9.51 12.35 27.72
CA PRO A 269 -10.17 11.19 28.34
C PRO A 269 -9.14 10.18 28.80
N LEU A 270 -8.41 10.47 29.88
CA LEU A 270 -7.36 9.63 30.43
C LEU A 270 -7.83 8.89 31.67
N ALA A 271 -7.40 7.65 31.82
CA ALA A 271 -7.56 6.83 33.01
C ALA A 271 -6.24 6.83 33.82
N VAL A 272 -5.96 7.94 34.49
CA VAL A 272 -4.76 8.14 35.32
C VAL A 272 -5.18 8.37 36.78
N GLU A 273 -4.49 7.71 37.70
CA GLU A 273 -4.71 7.88 39.13
C GLU A 273 -4.44 9.34 39.57
N HIS A 274 -5.22 9.80 40.54
CA HIS A 274 -5.15 11.20 40.95
C HIS A 274 -3.76 11.62 41.41
N GLU A 275 -3.07 10.76 42.16
CA GLU A 275 -1.76 11.01 42.72
C GLU A 275 -0.64 11.08 41.68
N GLU A 276 -0.86 10.47 40.53
CA GLU A 276 0.12 10.42 39.42
C GLU A 276 -0.19 11.44 38.32
N MET A 277 -1.34 12.10 38.36
CA MET A 277 -1.84 12.95 37.29
C MET A 277 -0.89 14.08 36.88
N GLU A 278 -0.27 14.76 37.87
CA GLU A 278 0.68 15.84 37.60
C GLU A 278 1.96 15.31 36.96
N LYS A 279 2.48 14.19 37.46
CA LYS A 279 3.68 13.55 36.93
C LYS A 279 3.42 13.05 35.50
N PHE A 280 2.27 12.41 35.29
CA PHE A 280 1.85 11.91 33.97
C PHE A 280 1.74 13.06 32.94
N ALA A 281 1.05 14.15 33.31
CA ALA A 281 0.92 15.33 32.48
C ALA A 281 2.30 15.93 32.12
N LYS A 282 3.20 16.02 33.12
CA LYS A 282 4.55 16.53 32.89
C LYS A 282 5.36 15.68 31.95
N VAL A 283 5.33 14.34 32.08
CA VAL A 283 6.03 13.42 31.18
C VAL A 283 5.50 13.57 29.74
N LEU A 284 4.17 13.65 29.59
CA LEU A 284 3.59 13.85 28.25
C LEU A 284 3.98 15.22 27.66
N GLU A 285 3.97 16.30 28.48
CA GLU A 285 4.37 17.62 28.02
C GLU A 285 5.83 17.63 27.53
N ASP A 286 6.74 17.09 28.33
CA ASP A 286 8.16 17.04 27.98
C ASP A 286 8.41 16.17 26.75
N PHE A 287 7.68 15.07 26.60
CA PHE A 287 7.78 14.21 25.45
C PHE A 287 7.23 14.88 24.16
N VAL A 288 6.08 15.57 24.26
CA VAL A 288 5.53 16.34 23.14
C VAL A 288 6.49 17.45 22.73
N ARG A 289 7.09 18.18 23.69
CA ARG A 289 8.12 19.17 23.40
C ARG A 289 9.33 18.58 22.68
N TYR A 290 9.78 17.41 23.11
CA TYR A 290 10.84 16.69 22.43
C TYR A 290 10.48 16.34 20.98
N LEU A 291 9.24 15.91 20.71
CA LEU A 291 8.76 15.64 19.36
C LEU A 291 8.71 16.92 18.49
N GLN A 292 8.38 18.05 19.09
CA GLN A 292 8.35 19.36 18.40
C GLN A 292 9.75 19.88 18.06
N GLU A 293 10.73 19.66 18.93
CA GLU A 293 12.12 20.11 18.72
C GLU A 293 12.87 19.23 17.71
N LYS A 294 12.50 17.96 17.60
CA LYS A 294 13.09 16.99 16.70
C LYS A 294 12.00 16.33 15.86
N PRO A 295 11.41 17.05 14.90
CA PRO A 295 10.44 16.45 14.00
C PRO A 295 11.12 15.34 13.22
N PHE A 296 10.73 14.10 13.51
CA PHE A 296 11.20 12.93 12.80
C PHE A 296 10.83 13.06 11.33
N SER A 297 11.78 12.84 10.43
CA SER A 297 11.63 12.84 8.97
C SER A 297 11.41 14.20 8.28
N ARG A 298 11.76 15.32 8.87
CA ARG A 298 11.92 16.56 8.08
C ARG A 298 13.40 16.83 7.86
N LYS A 299 13.85 16.78 6.61
CA LYS A 299 15.12 17.42 6.23
C LYS A 299 14.96 18.92 6.45
N GLU A 300 15.92 19.51 7.20
CA GLU A 300 16.15 20.96 7.15
C GLU A 300 16.55 21.38 5.75
#